data_0b3912a15487a024605f6dad55248e2a
#
_entry.id   0b3912a15487a024605f6dad55248e2a
#
_cell.length_a   1.000
_cell.length_b   1.000
_cell.length_c   1.000
_cell.angle_alpha   90.00
_cell.angle_beta   90.00
_cell.angle_gamma   90.00
#
_symmetry.space_group_name_H-M   'P 1'
#
loop_
_entity.id
_entity.type
_entity.pdbx_description
1 polymer ?
#
loop_
_entity_poly.entity_id
_entity_poly.type
_entity_poly.pdbx_seq_one_letter_code
_entity_poly.pdbx_strand_id
1 'polypeptide(L)'
;MSEHKEEEAFEAFVDIIAKLRGENGCPWDKEQTFESLKPCMINEMTEALAGIDLYTQTGNTENLCEELGDVLMQVVLLSQIAREKGLFDITDVIKGISEKMIRRHPHVF
;
A
#
# COMPACT_ATOMS: atom_id res chain seq x y z
N MET A 1 -17.38 16.51 -9.97
CA MET A 1 -17.50 15.06 -10.14
C MET A 1 -16.27 14.38 -9.60
N SER A 2 -16.50 13.24 -9.06
CA SER A 2 -15.46 12.50 -8.36
C SER A 2 -14.96 11.29 -9.15
N GLU A 3 -15.04 11.34 -10.48
CA GLU A 3 -14.59 10.24 -11.33
C GLU A 3 -13.13 9.83 -11.09
N HIS A 4 -12.30 10.79 -10.66
CA HIS A 4 -10.87 10.57 -10.43
C HIS A 4 -10.49 10.61 -8.95
N LYS A 5 -11.45 10.38 -8.07
CA LYS A 5 -11.22 10.41 -6.61
C LYS A 5 -10.13 9.44 -6.16
N GLU A 6 -10.23 8.20 -6.63
CA GLU A 6 -9.28 7.17 -6.25
C GLU A 6 -7.90 7.48 -6.81
N GLU A 7 -7.84 7.96 -8.05
CA GLU A 7 -6.61 8.35 -8.70
C GLU A 7 -5.93 9.48 -7.94
N GLU A 8 -6.68 10.52 -7.61
CA GLU A 8 -6.16 11.67 -6.87
C GLU A 8 -5.69 11.28 -5.47
N ALA A 9 -6.48 10.48 -4.76
CA ALA A 9 -6.14 10.02 -3.42
C ALA A 9 -4.89 9.15 -3.44
N PHE A 10 -4.79 8.27 -4.42
CA PHE A 10 -3.64 7.37 -4.54
C PHE A 10 -2.37 8.16 -4.86
N GLU A 11 -2.43 9.07 -5.82
CA GLU A 11 -1.28 9.90 -6.17
C GLU A 11 -0.82 10.74 -4.98
N ALA A 12 -1.77 11.35 -4.26
CA ALA A 12 -1.45 12.12 -3.07
C ALA A 12 -0.73 11.26 -2.03
N PHE A 13 -1.17 10.03 -1.84
CA PHE A 13 -0.54 9.13 -0.88
C PHE A 13 0.87 8.73 -1.31
N VAL A 14 1.05 8.41 -2.58
CA VAL A 14 2.39 8.10 -3.12
C VAL A 14 3.34 9.27 -2.89
N ASP A 15 2.86 10.50 -3.11
CA ASP A 15 3.66 11.71 -2.89
C ASP A 15 4.00 11.91 -1.42
N ILE A 16 3.06 11.60 -0.51
CA ILE A 16 3.31 11.65 0.94
C ILE A 16 4.46 10.71 1.31
N ILE A 17 4.42 9.49 0.85
CA ILE A 17 5.46 8.50 1.14
C ILE A 17 6.81 8.93 0.56
N ALA A 18 6.82 9.41 -0.67
CA ALA A 18 8.04 9.90 -1.30
C ALA A 18 8.66 11.06 -0.50
N LYS A 19 7.81 11.97 -0.01
CA LYS A 19 8.25 13.10 0.78
C LYS A 19 8.82 12.67 2.13
N LEU A 20 8.19 11.71 2.78
CA LEU A 20 8.67 11.18 4.06
C LEU A 20 10.08 10.57 3.92
N ARG A 21 10.37 9.95 2.78
CA ARG A 21 11.67 9.36 2.52
C ARG A 21 12.64 10.29 1.82
N GLY A 22 12.21 11.49 1.47
CA GLY A 22 13.04 12.45 0.76
C GLY A 22 13.93 13.27 1.68
N GLU A 23 14.66 14.19 1.06
CA GLU A 23 15.44 15.19 1.78
C GLU A 23 14.48 16.00 2.66
N ASN A 24 14.85 16.24 3.89
CA ASN A 24 14.00 16.92 4.87
C ASN A 24 12.73 16.13 5.25
N GLY A 25 12.71 14.85 4.96
CA GLY A 25 11.61 13.97 5.35
C GLY A 25 11.77 13.48 6.78
N CYS A 26 11.14 12.36 7.06
CA CYS A 26 11.19 11.74 8.40
C CYS A 26 12.39 10.81 8.51
N PRO A 27 13.29 11.02 9.49
CA PRO A 27 14.46 10.15 9.64
C PRO A 27 14.11 8.66 9.81
N TRP A 28 13.01 8.36 10.51
CA TRP A 28 12.56 6.98 10.72
C TRP A 28 12.18 6.33 9.40
N ASP A 29 11.43 7.04 8.56
CA ASP A 29 11.00 6.51 7.28
C ASP A 29 12.16 6.39 6.30
N LYS A 30 13.12 7.31 6.36
CA LYS A 30 14.31 7.27 5.49
C LYS A 30 15.20 6.08 5.80
N GLU A 31 15.23 5.64 7.04
CA GLU A 31 16.07 4.52 7.47
C GLU A 31 15.51 3.15 7.11
N GLN A 32 14.22 3.10 6.75
CA GLN A 32 13.60 1.81 6.42
C GLN A 32 14.22 1.19 5.17
N THR A 33 14.33 -0.13 5.19
CA THR A 33 14.89 -0.93 4.12
C THR A 33 13.90 -2.06 3.81
N PHE A 34 14.12 -2.81 2.74
CA PHE A 34 13.35 -4.00 2.47
C PHE A 34 13.33 -4.94 3.68
N GLU A 35 14.51 -5.17 4.25
CA GLU A 35 14.64 -6.07 5.40
C GLU A 35 13.91 -5.57 6.64
N SER A 36 14.02 -4.29 6.94
CA SER A 36 13.39 -3.73 8.14
C SER A 36 11.86 -3.75 8.05
N LEU A 37 11.30 -3.75 6.83
CA LEU A 37 9.85 -3.75 6.64
C LEU A 37 9.24 -5.15 6.66
N LYS A 38 10.04 -6.21 6.59
CA LYS A 38 9.51 -7.58 6.62
C LYS A 38 8.64 -7.84 7.86
N PRO A 39 9.14 -7.62 9.09
CA PRO A 39 8.28 -7.80 10.26
C PRO A 39 7.11 -6.84 10.32
N CYS A 40 7.26 -5.63 9.78
CA CYS A 40 6.18 -4.66 9.73
C CYS A 40 5.03 -5.15 8.84
N MET A 41 5.36 -5.74 7.68
CA MET A 41 4.33 -6.29 6.79
C MET A 41 3.53 -7.41 7.46
N ILE A 42 4.22 -8.31 8.15
CA ILE A 42 3.56 -9.40 8.87
C ILE A 42 2.63 -8.83 9.93
N ASN A 43 3.12 -7.86 10.68
CA ASN A 43 2.36 -7.24 11.76
C ASN A 43 1.11 -6.53 11.22
N GLU A 44 1.24 -5.74 10.17
CA GLU A 44 0.11 -5.02 9.60
C GLU A 44 -0.92 -5.96 8.97
N MET A 45 -0.47 -7.05 8.36
CA MET A 45 -1.36 -8.06 7.82
C MET A 45 -2.15 -8.74 8.93
N THR A 46 -1.50 -9.06 10.04
CA THR A 46 -2.14 -9.65 11.21
C THR A 46 -3.21 -8.71 11.77
N GLU A 47 -2.91 -7.43 11.86
CA GLU A 47 -3.85 -6.41 12.33
C GLU A 47 -5.05 -6.29 11.39
N ALA A 48 -4.82 -6.37 10.07
CA ALA A 48 -5.91 -6.32 9.10
C ALA A 48 -6.83 -7.53 9.22
N LEU A 49 -6.26 -8.72 9.45
CA LEU A 49 -7.05 -9.93 9.67
C LEU A 49 -7.92 -9.80 10.93
N ALA A 50 -7.35 -9.24 11.99
CA ALA A 50 -8.11 -8.96 13.22
C ALA A 50 -9.22 -7.94 12.94
N GLY A 51 -8.97 -6.96 12.07
CA GLY A 51 -9.98 -5.98 11.67
C GLY A 51 -11.16 -6.61 10.93
N ILE A 52 -10.89 -7.62 10.10
CA ILE A 52 -11.94 -8.38 9.41
C ILE A 52 -12.80 -9.12 10.44
N ASP A 53 -12.16 -9.78 11.41
CA ASP A 53 -12.88 -10.50 12.47
C ASP A 53 -13.74 -9.57 13.29
N LEU A 54 -13.21 -8.40 13.64
CA LEU A 54 -13.94 -7.40 14.39
C LEU A 54 -15.18 -6.91 13.62
N TYR A 55 -15.03 -6.69 12.33
CA TYR A 55 -16.16 -6.31 11.49
C TYR A 55 -17.21 -7.41 11.47
N THR A 56 -16.80 -8.65 11.27
CA THR A 56 -17.72 -9.80 11.22
C THR A 56 -18.50 -9.94 12.53
N GLN A 57 -17.85 -9.70 13.66
CA GLN A 57 -18.45 -9.86 14.99
C GLN A 57 -19.30 -8.66 15.43
N THR A 58 -18.91 -7.46 15.08
CA THR A 58 -19.50 -6.25 15.64
C THR A 58 -20.05 -5.25 14.62
N GLY A 59 -19.72 -5.42 13.33
CA GLY A 59 -20.07 -4.46 12.29
C GLY A 59 -19.16 -3.22 12.29
N ASN A 60 -18.06 -3.24 13.04
CA ASN A 60 -17.13 -2.11 13.09
C ASN A 60 -16.36 -1.99 11.77
N THR A 61 -16.62 -0.95 11.00
CA THR A 61 -15.98 -0.70 9.71
C THR A 61 -14.75 0.19 9.83
N GLU A 62 -14.72 1.06 10.84
CA GLU A 62 -13.63 2.04 10.99
C GLU A 62 -12.28 1.38 11.21
N ASN A 63 -12.25 0.36 12.06
CA ASN A 63 -11.00 -0.36 12.32
C ASN A 63 -10.50 -1.08 11.07
N LEU A 64 -11.39 -1.77 10.35
CA LEU A 64 -11.01 -2.46 9.12
C LEU A 64 -10.47 -1.48 8.08
N CYS A 65 -11.15 -0.35 7.92
CA CYS A 65 -10.70 0.69 6.99
C CYS A 65 -9.29 1.18 7.34
N GLU A 66 -9.05 1.46 8.62
CA GLU A 66 -7.75 1.92 9.10
C GLU A 66 -6.65 0.88 8.87
N GLU A 67 -6.92 -0.37 9.18
CA GLU A 67 -5.94 -1.44 9.03
C GLU A 67 -5.60 -1.72 7.56
N LEU A 68 -6.56 -1.59 6.66
CA LEU A 68 -6.28 -1.71 5.24
C LEU A 68 -5.36 -0.59 4.76
N GLY A 69 -5.51 0.61 5.33
CA GLY A 69 -4.61 1.72 5.05
C GLY A 69 -3.17 1.40 5.45
N ASP A 70 -2.99 0.77 6.62
CA ASP A 70 -1.67 0.39 7.10
C ASP A 70 -1.02 -0.67 6.21
N VAL A 71 -1.80 -1.62 5.70
CA VAL A 71 -1.30 -2.63 4.74
C VAL A 71 -0.89 -1.95 3.43
N LEU A 72 -1.73 -1.06 2.93
CA LEU A 72 -1.43 -0.32 1.70
C LEU A 72 -0.15 0.49 1.85
N MET A 73 0.05 1.11 3.02
CA MET A 73 1.26 1.88 3.30
C MET A 73 2.51 1.04 3.14
N GLN A 74 2.49 -0.22 3.58
CA GLN A 74 3.63 -1.11 3.43
C GLN A 74 3.97 -1.34 1.96
N VAL A 75 2.96 -1.55 1.13
CA VAL A 75 3.16 -1.77 -0.31
C VAL A 75 3.77 -0.53 -0.98
N VAL A 76 3.21 0.62 -0.69
CA VAL A 76 3.68 1.88 -1.29
C VAL A 76 5.09 2.23 -0.80
N LEU A 77 5.37 1.99 0.48
CA LEU A 77 6.68 2.26 1.07
C LEU A 77 7.76 1.36 0.44
N LEU A 78 7.48 0.06 0.31
CA LEU A 78 8.41 -0.87 -0.35
C LEU A 78 8.63 -0.47 -1.81
N SER A 79 7.58 -0.04 -2.50
CA SER A 79 7.67 0.40 -3.89
C SER A 79 8.50 1.67 -4.03
N GLN A 80 8.44 2.56 -3.04
CA GLN A 80 9.26 3.77 -3.02
C GLN A 80 10.74 3.42 -2.82
N ILE A 81 11.04 2.47 -1.94
CA ILE A 81 12.41 2.00 -1.76
C ILE A 81 12.94 1.39 -3.07
N ALA A 82 12.11 0.59 -3.74
CA ALA A 82 12.47 -0.01 -5.03
C ALA A 82 12.76 1.06 -6.07
N ARG A 83 11.95 2.12 -6.11
CA ARG A 83 12.14 3.24 -7.02
C ARG A 83 13.48 3.94 -6.76
N GLU A 84 13.82 4.16 -5.51
CA GLU A 84 15.08 4.79 -5.13
C GLU A 84 16.29 3.97 -5.58
N LYS A 85 16.13 2.66 -5.63
CA LYS A 85 17.18 1.73 -6.08
C LYS A 85 17.18 1.50 -7.59
N GLY A 86 16.24 2.10 -8.31
CA GLY A 86 16.14 1.92 -9.76
C GLY A 86 15.65 0.54 -10.19
N LEU A 87 14.89 -0.15 -9.32
CA LEU A 87 14.41 -1.51 -9.59
C LEU A 87 13.04 -1.52 -10.27
N PHE A 88 12.08 -0.85 -9.69
CA PHE A 88 10.72 -0.68 -10.20
C PHE A 88 10.02 0.37 -9.33
N ASP A 89 8.78 0.73 -9.66
CA ASP A 89 7.99 1.66 -8.88
C ASP A 89 6.57 1.14 -8.69
N ILE A 90 5.74 1.92 -7.99
CA ILE A 90 4.36 1.53 -7.72
C ILE A 90 3.53 1.35 -9.00
N THR A 91 3.84 2.09 -10.04
CA THR A 91 3.15 1.95 -11.32
C THR A 91 3.37 0.54 -11.90
N ASP A 92 4.61 0.05 -11.81
CA ASP A 92 4.94 -1.31 -12.26
C ASP A 92 4.19 -2.36 -11.46
N VAL A 93 4.09 -2.16 -10.14
CA VAL A 93 3.36 -3.07 -9.26
C VAL A 93 1.89 -3.15 -9.67
N ILE A 94 1.26 -1.99 -9.88
CA ILE A 94 -0.15 -1.90 -10.26
C ILE A 94 -0.39 -2.51 -11.63
N LYS A 95 0.42 -2.16 -12.61
CA LYS A 95 0.28 -2.70 -13.96
C LYS A 95 0.45 -4.20 -13.99
N GLY A 96 1.42 -4.71 -13.24
CA GLY A 96 1.67 -6.15 -13.18
C GLY A 96 0.48 -6.93 -12.66
N ILE A 97 -0.12 -6.47 -11.55
CA ILE A 97 -1.29 -7.17 -10.99
C ILE A 97 -2.52 -7.00 -11.88
N SER A 98 -2.69 -5.84 -12.50
CA SER A 98 -3.81 -5.59 -13.42
C SER A 98 -3.77 -6.54 -14.61
N GLU A 99 -2.62 -6.67 -15.25
CA GLU A 99 -2.43 -7.57 -16.38
C GLU A 99 -2.64 -9.03 -16.01
N LYS A 100 -2.16 -9.42 -14.84
CA LYS A 100 -2.35 -10.78 -14.32
C LYS A 100 -3.83 -11.07 -14.12
N MET A 101 -4.59 -10.17 -13.56
CA MET A 101 -6.02 -10.37 -13.33
C MET A 101 -6.80 -10.50 -14.64
N ILE A 102 -6.49 -9.65 -15.60
CA ILE A 102 -7.13 -9.70 -16.93
C ILE A 102 -6.83 -11.04 -17.61
N ARG A 103 -5.57 -11.45 -17.60
CA ARG A 103 -5.13 -12.70 -18.23
C ARG A 103 -5.77 -13.94 -17.56
N ARG A 104 -5.95 -13.91 -16.25
CA ARG A 104 -6.53 -15.04 -15.49
C ARG A 104 -8.05 -15.10 -15.53
N HIS A 105 -8.68 -14.07 -16.06
CA HIS A 105 -10.14 -14.00 -16.14
C HIS A 105 -10.62 -13.74 -17.59
N PRO A 106 -10.25 -14.61 -18.54
CA PRO A 106 -10.65 -14.41 -19.93
C PRO A 106 -12.16 -14.50 -20.15
N HIS A 107 -12.87 -15.12 -19.21
CA HIS A 107 -14.33 -15.22 -19.25
C HIS A 107 -15.01 -13.86 -18.92
N VAL A 108 -14.26 -12.89 -18.39
CA VAL A 108 -14.78 -11.57 -18.05
C VAL A 108 -14.20 -10.49 -18.98
N PHE A 109 -12.94 -10.60 -19.29
CA PHE A 109 -12.22 -9.63 -20.12
C PHE A 109 -11.89 -10.24 -21.47
#